data_ad6e1cc2831ddd3b5388540ceafdf542
#
_entry.id   ad6e1cc2831ddd3b5388540ceafdf542
#
_cell.length_a   1.000
_cell.length_b   1.000
_cell.length_c   1.000
_cell.angle_alpha   90.00
_cell.angle_beta   90.00
_cell.angle_gamma   90.00
#
_symmetry.space_group_name_H-M   'P 1'
#
loop_
_entity.id
_entity.type
_entity.pdbx_description
1 polymer ?
#
loop_
_entity_poly.entity_id
_entity_poly.type
_entity_poly.pdbx_seq_one_letter_code
_entity_poly.pdbx_strand_id
1 'polypeptide(L)'
;MKKLIHVVLMGLAVAISPPTFGKNRAIEIAINGIGPPADVAAVDTVRQVIGHAVGNGVIDRFIVTSYAIEGGFSACAQAAPTIESDELTALVQQLRSVHPRPGTTAYFVAPTANCDADDQVACTQEAKACPDGSYVGRQPPTCEFAPCP
;
A
#
# COMPACT_ATOMS: atom_id res chain seq x y z
N MET A 1 0.90 26.50 -63.35
CA MET A 1 0.64 27.01 -61.97
C MET A 1 0.19 25.85 -61.08
N LYS A 2 1.15 25.25 -60.35
CA LYS A 2 0.88 24.14 -59.43
C LYS A 2 0.81 24.67 -57.98
N LYS A 3 -0.38 24.63 -57.37
CA LYS A 3 -0.57 25.03 -55.96
C LYS A 3 -0.13 23.86 -55.08
N LEU A 4 0.94 24.05 -54.29
CA LEU A 4 1.32 23.16 -53.22
C LEU A 4 0.39 23.42 -52.02
N ILE A 5 -0.35 22.40 -51.61
CA ILE A 5 -1.14 22.41 -50.39
C ILE A 5 -0.23 21.85 -49.28
N HIS A 6 0.18 22.69 -48.34
CA HIS A 6 0.88 22.25 -47.13
C HIS A 6 -0.17 21.76 -46.09
N VAL A 7 -0.20 20.47 -45.87
CA VAL A 7 -0.96 19.88 -44.76
C VAL A 7 -0.09 19.94 -43.52
N VAL A 8 -0.44 20.82 -42.59
CA VAL A 8 0.20 20.87 -41.26
C VAL A 8 -0.49 19.83 -40.39
N LEU A 9 0.21 18.69 -40.11
CA LEU A 9 -0.20 17.73 -39.12
C LEU A 9 0.16 18.29 -37.72
N MET A 10 -0.85 18.79 -37.00
CA MET A 10 -0.74 19.12 -35.57
C MET A 10 -0.77 17.79 -34.79
N GLY A 11 0.40 17.29 -34.39
CA GLY A 11 0.51 16.13 -33.48
C GLY A 11 0.12 16.55 -32.05
N LEU A 12 -0.99 15.99 -31.56
CA LEU A 12 -1.39 16.14 -30.16
C LEU A 12 -0.48 15.25 -29.30
N ALA A 13 0.52 15.85 -28.64
CA ALA A 13 1.34 15.16 -27.65
C ALA A 13 0.53 15.00 -26.36
N VAL A 14 -0.01 13.80 -26.13
CA VAL A 14 -0.61 13.44 -24.84
C VAL A 14 0.54 13.24 -23.85
N ALA A 15 0.74 14.19 -22.96
CA ALA A 15 1.65 14.07 -21.84
C ALA A 15 1.06 13.07 -20.83
N ILE A 16 1.55 11.83 -20.86
CA ILE A 16 1.27 10.84 -19.81
C ILE A 16 2.13 11.24 -18.62
N SER A 17 1.52 11.94 -17.65
CA SER A 17 2.20 12.24 -16.38
C SER A 17 2.40 10.94 -15.61
N PRO A 18 3.63 10.58 -15.21
CA PRO A 18 3.84 9.43 -14.34
C PRO A 18 3.16 9.68 -13.00
N PRO A 19 2.62 8.63 -12.33
CA PRO A 19 2.04 8.78 -11.01
C PRO A 19 3.10 9.33 -10.04
N THR A 20 2.82 10.48 -9.46
CA THR A 20 3.71 11.15 -8.50
C THR A 20 3.71 10.38 -7.18
N PHE A 21 4.63 9.45 -7.00
CA PHE A 21 4.96 8.83 -5.71
C PHE A 21 5.67 9.80 -4.75
N GLY A 22 5.78 11.07 -5.08
CA GLY A 22 6.61 12.07 -4.41
C GLY A 22 6.33 12.36 -2.93
N LYS A 23 5.34 11.72 -2.31
CA LYS A 23 5.05 11.83 -0.87
C LYS A 23 5.11 10.49 -0.13
N ASN A 24 5.01 9.36 -0.81
CA ASN A 24 4.97 8.05 -0.17
C ASN A 24 6.38 7.48 -0.05
N ARG A 25 6.84 7.33 1.19
CA ARG A 25 8.17 6.82 1.53
C ARG A 25 8.11 5.46 2.22
N ALA A 26 6.92 4.85 2.28
CA ALA A 26 6.71 3.56 2.92
C ALA A 26 5.71 2.70 2.13
N ILE A 27 5.65 1.43 2.47
CA ILE A 27 4.76 0.42 1.89
C ILE A 27 4.04 -0.29 3.02
N GLU A 28 2.72 -0.24 3.01
CA GLU A 28 1.88 -1.08 3.86
C GLU A 28 1.65 -2.42 3.17
N ILE A 29 1.83 -3.52 3.91
CA ILE A 29 1.74 -4.89 3.42
C ILE A 29 0.87 -5.69 4.38
N ALA A 30 -0.13 -6.38 3.86
CA ALA A 30 -0.89 -7.36 4.61
C ALA A 30 -1.02 -8.65 3.80
N ILE A 31 -0.63 -9.78 4.38
CA ILE A 31 -0.79 -11.12 3.80
C ILE A 31 -1.26 -12.06 4.89
N ASN A 32 -2.56 -12.39 4.90
CA ASN A 32 -3.22 -13.06 6.01
C ASN A 32 -4.14 -14.18 5.51
N GLY A 33 -4.18 -15.31 6.23
CA GLY A 33 -5.18 -16.35 6.01
C GLY A 33 -6.60 -15.83 6.22
N ILE A 34 -7.58 -16.33 5.45
CA ILE A 34 -8.99 -15.89 5.49
C ILE A 34 -9.95 -17.01 5.89
N GLY A 35 -9.49 -17.94 6.75
CA GLY A 35 -10.24 -19.12 7.20
C GLY A 35 -9.41 -20.37 6.99
N PRO A 36 -9.07 -20.79 5.75
CA PRO A 36 -7.97 -21.72 5.51
C PRO A 36 -6.63 -21.07 5.91
N PRO A 37 -5.60 -21.88 6.27
CA PRO A 37 -4.25 -21.37 6.50
C PRO A 37 -3.76 -20.54 5.30
N ALA A 38 -3.00 -19.48 5.59
CA ALA A 38 -2.39 -18.65 4.56
C ALA A 38 -1.54 -19.49 3.60
N ASP A 39 -1.46 -19.07 2.34
CA ASP A 39 -0.57 -19.66 1.35
C ASP A 39 0.89 -19.45 1.77
N VAL A 40 1.50 -20.50 2.32
CA VAL A 40 2.86 -20.44 2.87
C VAL A 40 3.87 -20.01 1.80
N ALA A 41 3.72 -20.48 0.55
CA ALA A 41 4.65 -20.15 -0.53
C ALA A 41 4.56 -18.64 -0.88
N ALA A 42 3.36 -18.06 -0.88
CA ALA A 42 3.19 -16.63 -1.09
C ALA A 42 3.74 -15.81 0.08
N VAL A 43 3.49 -16.23 1.34
CA VAL A 43 4.04 -15.59 2.54
C VAL A 43 5.57 -15.60 2.51
N ASP A 44 6.18 -16.72 2.16
CA ASP A 44 7.64 -16.83 2.08
C ASP A 44 8.21 -16.00 0.93
N THR A 45 7.52 -15.91 -0.20
CA THR A 45 7.91 -15.03 -1.31
C THR A 45 7.92 -13.57 -0.88
N VAL A 46 6.87 -13.10 -0.17
CA VAL A 46 6.83 -11.73 0.36
C VAL A 46 7.98 -11.49 1.33
N ARG A 47 8.25 -12.42 2.25
CA ARG A 47 9.39 -12.32 3.18
C ARG A 47 10.74 -12.23 2.46
N GLN A 48 10.94 -13.03 1.41
CA GLN A 48 12.17 -12.98 0.62
C GLN A 48 12.33 -11.64 -0.10
N VAL A 49 11.27 -11.12 -0.73
CA VAL A 49 11.30 -9.82 -1.41
C VAL A 49 11.68 -8.71 -0.42
N ILE A 50 11.04 -8.68 0.75
CA ILE A 50 11.37 -7.70 1.80
C ILE A 50 12.78 -7.91 2.33
N GLY A 51 13.19 -9.16 2.60
CA GLY A 51 14.55 -9.47 3.06
C GLY A 51 15.63 -8.99 2.09
N HIS A 52 15.43 -9.15 0.78
CA HIS A 52 16.31 -8.61 -0.25
C HIS A 52 16.32 -7.08 -0.25
N ALA A 53 15.16 -6.43 -0.12
CA ALA A 53 15.07 -4.97 -0.09
C ALA A 53 15.77 -4.37 1.14
N VAL A 54 15.67 -5.02 2.31
CA VAL A 54 16.44 -4.65 3.52
C VAL A 54 17.93 -4.88 3.32
N GLY A 55 18.32 -6.06 2.80
CA GLY A 55 19.72 -6.40 2.55
C GLY A 55 20.43 -5.48 1.56
N ASN A 56 19.71 -4.93 0.60
CA ASN A 56 20.20 -3.98 -0.39
C ASN A 56 20.06 -2.50 0.04
N GLY A 57 19.55 -2.23 1.24
CA GLY A 57 19.40 -0.87 1.76
C GLY A 57 18.25 -0.07 1.12
N VAL A 58 17.34 -0.70 0.39
CA VAL A 58 16.12 -0.07 -0.14
C VAL A 58 15.14 0.23 1.01
N ILE A 59 15.02 -0.71 1.95
CA ILE A 59 14.23 -0.58 3.17
C ILE A 59 15.18 -0.49 4.37
N ASP A 60 15.04 0.54 5.18
CA ASP A 60 15.82 0.72 6.41
C ASP A 60 15.07 0.30 7.67
N ARG A 61 13.74 0.28 7.63
CA ARG A 61 12.89 -0.11 8.76
C ARG A 61 11.73 -0.99 8.31
N PHE A 62 11.59 -2.15 8.92
CA PHE A 62 10.47 -3.05 8.70
C PHE A 62 9.77 -3.36 10.01
N ILE A 63 8.52 -2.96 10.14
CA ILE A 63 7.72 -3.06 11.36
C ILE A 63 6.58 -4.02 11.11
N VAL A 64 6.57 -5.16 11.79
CA VAL A 64 5.42 -6.07 11.81
C VAL A 64 4.42 -5.56 12.85
N THR A 65 3.21 -5.24 12.41
CA THR A 65 2.16 -4.67 13.26
C THR A 65 1.24 -5.73 13.84
N SER A 66 1.05 -6.84 13.13
CA SER A 66 0.27 -7.97 13.62
C SER A 66 0.62 -9.27 12.92
N TYR A 67 0.30 -10.39 13.59
CA TYR A 67 0.31 -11.74 13.02
C TYR A 67 -1.10 -12.29 13.00
N ALA A 68 -1.50 -12.91 11.89
CA ALA A 68 -2.80 -13.56 11.77
C ALA A 68 -2.76 -14.99 12.38
N ILE A 69 -3.88 -15.40 12.98
CA ILE A 69 -4.03 -16.72 13.59
C ILE A 69 -3.88 -17.84 12.55
N GLU A 70 -4.43 -17.63 11.35
CA GLU A 70 -4.36 -18.57 10.22
C GLU A 70 -3.03 -18.46 9.45
N GLY A 71 -2.05 -17.75 10.01
CA GLY A 71 -0.75 -17.48 9.39
C GLY A 71 -0.75 -16.20 8.54
N GLY A 72 0.46 -15.67 8.35
CA GLY A 72 0.67 -14.39 7.69
C GLY A 72 0.96 -13.26 8.66
N PHE A 73 1.00 -12.03 8.14
CA PHE A 73 1.32 -10.83 8.92
C PHE A 73 0.83 -9.56 8.23
N SER A 74 0.70 -8.49 9.02
CA SER A 74 0.61 -7.12 8.52
C SER A 74 1.83 -6.35 8.96
N ALA A 75 2.37 -5.52 8.07
CA ALA A 75 3.63 -4.82 8.30
C ALA A 75 3.70 -3.53 7.50
N CYS A 76 4.60 -2.64 7.94
CA CYS A 76 4.99 -1.46 7.21
C CYS A 76 6.51 -1.50 6.93
N ALA A 77 6.89 -1.22 5.68
CA ALA A 77 8.26 -1.15 5.21
C ALA A 77 8.61 0.29 4.84
N GLN A 78 9.51 0.93 5.60
CA GLN A 78 9.96 2.30 5.38
C GLN A 78 11.17 2.29 4.45
N ALA A 79 11.12 3.08 3.39
CA ALA A 79 12.25 3.27 2.49
C ALA A 79 13.38 4.04 3.18
N ALA A 80 14.62 3.67 2.88
CA ALA A 80 15.78 4.43 3.32
C ALA A 80 15.76 5.87 2.76
N PRO A 81 16.23 6.87 3.49
CA PRO A 81 16.16 8.28 3.08
C PRO A 81 16.83 8.58 1.73
N THR A 82 17.82 7.78 1.36
CA THR A 82 18.63 7.94 0.14
C THR A 82 18.03 7.29 -1.10
N ILE A 83 16.98 6.47 -0.94
CA ILE A 83 16.37 5.73 -2.04
C ILE A 83 15.51 6.64 -2.90
N GLU A 84 15.66 6.50 -4.23
CA GLU A 84 14.83 7.21 -5.20
C GLU A 84 13.43 6.59 -5.34
N SER A 85 12.48 7.36 -5.84
CA SER A 85 11.08 6.95 -5.94
C SER A 85 10.84 5.81 -6.90
N ASP A 86 11.69 5.63 -7.90
CA ASP A 86 11.61 4.54 -8.88
C ASP A 86 12.03 3.20 -8.30
N GLU A 87 13.04 3.17 -7.41
CA GLU A 87 13.43 1.95 -6.69
C GLU A 87 12.31 1.48 -5.74
N LEU A 88 11.68 2.41 -5.01
CA LEU A 88 10.53 2.08 -4.18
C LEU A 88 9.33 1.62 -5.02
N THR A 89 9.11 2.25 -6.17
CA THR A 89 8.09 1.85 -7.12
C THR A 89 8.33 0.44 -7.67
N ALA A 90 9.58 0.11 -8.01
CA ALA A 90 9.96 -1.23 -8.47
C ALA A 90 9.68 -2.29 -7.38
N LEU A 91 10.00 -2.00 -6.11
CA LEU A 91 9.70 -2.87 -4.99
C LEU A 91 8.18 -3.08 -4.81
N VAL A 92 7.37 -2.01 -4.92
CA VAL A 92 5.90 -2.12 -4.88
C VAL A 92 5.38 -3.01 -6.00
N GLN A 93 5.89 -2.87 -7.23
CA GLN A 93 5.49 -3.72 -8.35
C GLN A 93 5.89 -5.19 -8.14
N GLN A 94 7.09 -5.43 -7.62
CA GLN A 94 7.55 -6.77 -7.29
C GLN A 94 6.66 -7.42 -6.21
N LEU A 95 6.30 -6.71 -5.15
CA LEU A 95 5.36 -7.20 -4.14
C LEU A 95 4.00 -7.49 -4.76
N ARG A 96 3.45 -6.58 -5.58
CA ARG A 96 2.16 -6.76 -6.25
C ARG A 96 2.13 -7.92 -7.24
N SER A 97 3.28 -8.37 -7.73
CA SER A 97 3.36 -9.55 -8.60
C SER A 97 3.21 -10.88 -7.87
N VAL A 98 3.21 -10.88 -6.54
CA VAL A 98 2.90 -12.08 -5.75
C VAL A 98 1.39 -12.35 -5.80
N HIS A 99 1.03 -13.56 -6.22
CA HIS A 99 -0.36 -13.98 -6.35
C HIS A 99 -0.61 -15.18 -5.44
N PRO A 100 -1.14 -14.96 -4.22
CA PRO A 100 -1.52 -16.05 -3.34
C PRO A 100 -2.61 -16.92 -3.96
N ARG A 101 -2.71 -18.16 -3.48
CA ARG A 101 -3.75 -19.09 -3.92
C ARG A 101 -5.15 -18.51 -3.64
N PRO A 102 -6.03 -18.44 -4.64
CA PRO A 102 -7.39 -17.91 -4.46
C PRO A 102 -8.15 -18.62 -3.33
N GLY A 103 -8.90 -17.85 -2.55
CA GLY A 103 -9.75 -18.37 -1.47
C GLY A 103 -9.02 -18.79 -0.19
N THR A 104 -7.68 -18.61 -0.10
CA THR A 104 -6.92 -18.95 1.10
C THR A 104 -6.33 -17.74 1.83
N THR A 105 -6.01 -16.68 1.08
CA THR A 105 -5.17 -15.60 1.58
C THR A 105 -5.65 -14.25 1.06
N ALA A 106 -5.91 -13.32 1.96
CA ALA A 106 -6.05 -11.91 1.63
C ALA A 106 -4.65 -11.30 1.48
N TYR A 107 -4.42 -10.59 0.39
CA TYR A 107 -3.15 -9.92 0.10
C TYR A 107 -3.37 -8.48 -0.31
N PHE A 108 -2.64 -7.57 0.33
CA PHE A 108 -2.73 -6.14 0.10
C PHE A 108 -1.34 -5.49 0.12
N VAL A 109 -1.09 -4.60 -0.83
CA VAL A 109 0.14 -3.79 -0.90
C VAL A 109 -0.23 -2.39 -1.35
N ALA A 110 0.02 -1.41 -0.50
CA ALA A 110 -0.22 0.01 -0.80
C ALA A 110 0.96 0.89 -0.39
N PRO A 111 1.31 1.90 -1.21
CA PRO A 111 2.20 2.97 -0.79
C PRO A 111 1.54 3.80 0.31
N THR A 112 2.32 4.17 1.34
CA THR A 112 1.91 5.08 2.40
C THR A 112 2.98 6.14 2.65
N ALA A 113 2.64 7.22 3.35
CA ALA A 113 3.58 8.33 3.56
C ALA A 113 4.80 7.90 4.38
N ASN A 114 4.56 7.21 5.49
CA ASN A 114 5.59 6.71 6.41
C ASN A 114 5.06 5.53 7.25
N CYS A 115 5.93 4.91 8.04
CA CYS A 115 5.59 3.86 9.00
C CYS A 115 5.47 4.38 10.44
N ASP A 116 5.29 5.65 10.65
CA ASP A 116 5.23 6.21 12.00
C ASP A 116 3.92 5.79 12.68
N ALA A 117 4.02 5.51 13.97
CA ALA A 117 2.90 4.97 14.75
C ALA A 117 1.68 5.92 14.84
N ASP A 118 1.88 7.20 14.54
CA ASP A 118 0.80 8.19 14.53
C ASP A 118 -0.24 7.92 13.42
N ASP A 119 0.14 7.26 12.33
CA ASP A 119 -0.79 6.82 11.27
C ASP A 119 -1.43 5.43 11.56
N GLN A 120 -0.97 4.74 12.61
CA GLN A 120 -1.45 3.41 13.01
C GLN A 120 -2.14 3.43 14.39
N VAL A 121 -2.74 4.54 14.77
CA VAL A 121 -3.51 4.60 16.00
C VAL A 121 -4.70 3.66 15.91
N ALA A 122 -4.60 2.52 16.61
CA ALA A 122 -5.73 1.62 16.79
C ALA A 122 -6.69 2.26 17.80
N CYS A 123 -7.76 2.82 17.29
CA CYS A 123 -8.83 3.33 18.14
C CYS A 123 -9.64 2.18 18.76
N THR A 124 -10.17 2.40 19.96
CA THR A 124 -11.09 1.45 20.58
C THR A 124 -12.34 1.28 19.70
N GLN A 125 -12.89 0.06 19.66
CA GLN A 125 -14.07 -0.27 18.84
C GLN A 125 -15.39 0.19 19.47
N GLU A 126 -15.39 1.37 20.07
CA GLU A 126 -16.60 1.95 20.62
C GLU A 126 -17.47 2.53 19.49
N ALA A 127 -18.78 2.35 19.61
CA ALA A 127 -19.76 2.93 18.71
C ALA A 127 -20.58 3.98 19.46
N LYS A 128 -20.82 5.13 18.80
CA LYS A 128 -21.70 6.20 19.29
C LYS A 128 -22.97 6.19 18.45
N ALA A 129 -24.13 6.15 19.11
CA ALA A 129 -25.42 6.29 18.45
C ALA A 129 -25.64 7.74 17.97
N CYS A 130 -26.13 7.89 16.74
CA CYS A 130 -26.52 9.16 16.15
C CYS A 130 -28.04 9.40 16.30
N PRO A 131 -28.50 10.67 16.19
CA PRO A 131 -29.92 11.00 16.32
C PRO A 131 -30.83 10.35 15.29
N ASP A 132 -30.28 9.98 14.11
CA ASP A 132 -30.97 9.29 13.01
C ASP A 132 -31.07 7.77 13.21
N GLY A 133 -30.51 7.24 14.32
CA GLY A 133 -30.47 5.82 14.63
C GLY A 133 -29.27 5.07 14.04
N SER A 134 -28.39 5.75 13.29
CA SER A 134 -27.12 5.17 12.82
C SER A 134 -26.07 5.12 13.93
N TYR A 135 -24.96 4.42 13.69
CA TYR A 135 -23.83 4.34 14.60
C TYR A 135 -22.56 4.77 13.91
N VAL A 136 -21.72 5.52 14.61
CA VAL A 136 -20.40 5.95 14.14
C VAL A 136 -19.31 5.44 15.06
N GLY A 137 -18.19 5.01 14.48
CA GLY A 137 -16.99 4.57 15.20
C GLY A 137 -15.97 5.70 15.38
N ARG A 138 -14.92 5.40 16.15
CA ARG A 138 -13.76 6.28 16.31
C ARG A 138 -12.86 6.19 15.07
N GLN A 139 -12.30 7.33 14.66
CA GLN A 139 -11.42 7.42 13.47
C GLN A 139 -9.98 7.82 13.85
N PRO A 140 -8.98 7.12 13.33
CA PRO A 140 -7.59 7.56 13.44
C PRO A 140 -7.37 8.91 12.73
N PRO A 141 -6.34 9.69 13.11
CA PRO A 141 -5.37 9.41 14.19
C PRO A 141 -5.84 9.88 15.56
N THR A 142 -6.87 10.70 15.67
CA THR A 142 -7.31 11.33 16.93
C THR A 142 -8.19 10.43 17.79
N CYS A 143 -8.71 9.33 17.23
CA CYS A 143 -9.69 8.46 17.85
C CYS A 143 -10.97 9.20 18.31
N GLU A 144 -11.29 10.29 17.64
CA GLU A 144 -12.58 10.94 17.81
C GLU A 144 -13.68 10.18 17.06
N PHE A 145 -14.92 10.31 17.51
CA PHE A 145 -16.04 9.73 16.77
C PHE A 145 -16.24 10.47 15.44
N ALA A 146 -16.48 9.69 14.38
CA ALA A 146 -16.89 10.27 13.12
C ALA A 146 -18.12 11.16 13.29
N PRO A 147 -18.29 12.23 12.50
CA PRO A 147 -19.50 13.04 12.54
C PRO A 147 -20.71 12.17 12.17
N CYS A 148 -21.84 12.38 12.84
CA CYS A 148 -23.10 11.78 12.46
C CYS A 148 -23.57 12.34 11.10
N PRO A 149 -24.22 11.52 10.25
CA PRO A 149 -24.78 11.96 8.98
C PRO A 149 -25.87 13.01 9.15
#